data_d786c42c0fb36c46eeb07b2865033923
#
_entry.id   d786c42c0fb36c46eeb07b2865033923
#
_cell.length_a   1.000
_cell.length_b   1.000
_cell.length_c   1.000
_cell.angle_alpha   90.00
_cell.angle_beta   90.00
_cell.angle_gamma   90.00
#
_symmetry.space_group_name_H-M   'P 1'
#
loop_
_entity.id
_entity.type
_entity.pdbx_description
1 polymer ?
#
loop_
_entity_poly.entity_id
_entity_poly.type
_entity_poly.pdbx_seq_one_letter_code
_entity_poly.pdbx_strand_id
1 'polypeptide(L)'
;MKRTVAIIMTSVILLMCFSCCTQSEMPGPENPVTLTIWHVYGSQTKSPLNIAINEFNSTVGKENGITVNVVSVTSSSAIDKALAASANGEPGAEAMPDLFTAYPRVVEIVGKENLLNWDDYFTEKELSAFQTEFISEVYFDNVLLMLPIAKSTEAFYLNKTIFDRFSNDTGVSIDDLNTFAGVFETARKYYDWTDGQNFMQINDYYHYAYIGMKSYGAEFVRNSRLRLDDEVFMKIWKPLAETAIYGGICLDDGYAASRWKTVEVIANTGSTADVLYQPAEVIYPDNTTEDITAIALPYPTFVDDTFGVIYRGGGLFARNSEDELKNQAAYIFAKWLTEKEHNLDFVTDAGYLPVRTDAIETLFADFSIVEKESYHSVYQAVETMISDYTFYALPLYEGASETQLDFEQNVKAVLKTAHNQYIKRVNQGEDPETVLNELVETSLTELKKLSSE
;
A
#
# COMPACT_ATOMS: atom_id res chain seq x y z
N MET A 1 -0.08 73.59 -23.50
CA MET A 1 -1.08 72.54 -23.84
C MET A 1 -0.54 71.38 -24.74
N LYS A 2 0.10 71.62 -25.89
CA LYS A 2 0.55 70.49 -26.75
C LYS A 2 1.63 69.55 -26.12
N ARG A 3 2.55 70.08 -25.25
CA ARG A 3 3.54 69.31 -24.54
C ARG A 3 2.97 68.48 -23.37
N THR A 4 1.94 68.98 -22.69
CA THR A 4 1.30 68.30 -21.56
C THR A 4 0.42 67.16 -22.05
N VAL A 5 -0.25 67.31 -23.22
CA VAL A 5 -1.05 66.24 -23.83
C VAL A 5 -0.16 65.11 -24.35
N ALA A 6 1.04 65.41 -24.89
CA ALA A 6 1.98 64.40 -25.35
C ALA A 6 2.53 63.55 -24.18
N ILE A 7 2.85 64.17 -23.01
CA ILE A 7 3.34 63.44 -21.84
C ILE A 7 2.24 62.56 -21.24
N ILE A 8 0.99 63.00 -21.20
CA ILE A 8 -0.13 62.20 -20.70
C ILE A 8 -0.41 61.01 -21.65
N MET A 9 -0.32 61.24 -22.98
CA MET A 9 -0.52 60.16 -23.95
C MET A 9 0.59 59.12 -23.92
N THR A 10 1.85 59.52 -23.70
CA THR A 10 3.00 58.59 -23.53
C THR A 10 2.90 57.81 -22.23
N SER A 11 2.43 58.42 -21.13
CA SER A 11 2.22 57.74 -19.86
C SER A 11 1.06 56.74 -19.90
N VAL A 12 0.00 56.98 -20.66
CA VAL A 12 -1.13 56.06 -20.85
C VAL A 12 -0.72 54.89 -21.73
N ILE A 13 0.11 55.09 -22.73
CA ILE A 13 0.65 54.02 -23.58
C ILE A 13 1.65 53.16 -22.78
N LEU A 14 2.49 53.76 -21.90
CA LEU A 14 3.37 52.99 -21.02
C LEU A 14 2.61 52.17 -19.95
N LEU A 15 1.48 52.67 -19.45
CA LEU A 15 0.63 51.92 -18.52
C LEU A 15 -0.15 50.80 -19.19
N MET A 16 -0.47 50.89 -20.48
CA MET A 16 -1.09 49.80 -21.25
C MET A 16 -0.11 48.66 -21.60
N CYS A 17 1.19 48.94 -21.64
CA CYS A 17 2.20 47.91 -21.87
C CYS A 17 2.55 47.09 -20.62
N PHE A 18 2.18 47.52 -19.43
CA PHE A 18 2.36 46.76 -18.18
C PHE A 18 1.15 45.92 -17.76
N SER A 19 0.05 45.95 -18.50
CA SER A 19 -1.07 45.03 -18.34
C SER A 19 -0.94 43.80 -19.26
N CYS A 20 0.28 43.36 -19.56
CA CYS A 20 0.50 41.99 -19.99
C CYS A 20 0.30 41.14 -18.73
N CYS A 21 -0.96 40.82 -18.41
CA CYS A 21 -1.23 39.64 -17.64
C CYS A 21 -0.46 38.53 -18.33
N THR A 22 0.56 37.99 -17.70
CA THR A 22 1.07 36.67 -18.01
C THR A 22 -0.09 35.72 -17.69
N GLN A 23 -1.02 35.58 -18.64
CA GLN A 23 -1.89 34.43 -18.69
C GLN A 23 -0.92 33.28 -18.79
N SER A 24 -0.82 32.46 -17.75
CA SER A 24 -0.02 31.23 -17.85
C SER A 24 -0.50 30.50 -19.10
N GLU A 25 0.40 30.27 -20.05
CA GLU A 25 0.07 29.53 -21.25
C GLU A 25 -0.46 28.17 -20.81
N MET A 26 -1.66 27.83 -21.23
CA MET A 26 -2.26 26.52 -20.98
C MET A 26 -1.86 25.56 -22.09
N PRO A 27 -1.67 24.26 -21.78
CA PRO A 27 -1.51 23.25 -22.81
C PRO A 27 -2.68 23.27 -23.78
N GLY A 28 -2.41 23.03 -25.06
CA GLY A 28 -3.42 23.03 -26.11
C GLY A 28 -2.87 22.46 -27.39
N PRO A 29 -3.72 22.24 -28.43
CA PRO A 29 -3.27 21.70 -29.73
C PRO A 29 -2.17 22.52 -30.41
N GLU A 30 -2.11 23.83 -30.12
CA GLU A 30 -1.07 24.74 -30.64
C GLU A 30 0.21 24.71 -29.79
N ASN A 31 0.10 24.32 -28.51
CA ASN A 31 1.21 24.20 -27.56
C ASN A 31 1.19 22.78 -26.93
N PRO A 32 1.44 21.72 -27.73
CA PRO A 32 1.32 20.36 -27.24
C PRO A 32 2.41 20.00 -26.22
N VAL A 33 2.01 19.24 -25.20
CA VAL A 33 2.89 18.81 -24.10
C VAL A 33 2.94 17.28 -24.05
N THR A 34 4.14 16.73 -23.91
CA THR A 34 4.33 15.31 -23.62
C THR A 34 4.90 15.17 -22.21
N LEU A 35 4.21 14.39 -21.39
CA LEU A 35 4.65 13.97 -20.06
C LEU A 35 5.13 12.54 -20.06
N THR A 36 6.13 12.23 -19.26
CA THR A 36 6.57 10.86 -18.98
C THR A 36 6.09 10.45 -17.60
N ILE A 37 5.63 9.19 -17.45
CA ILE A 37 5.22 8.65 -16.15
C ILE A 37 5.91 7.31 -15.86
N TRP A 38 6.42 7.17 -14.62
CA TRP A 38 6.87 5.90 -14.04
C TRP A 38 5.86 5.43 -13.00
N HIS A 39 5.46 4.15 -13.08
CA HIS A 39 4.49 3.63 -12.11
C HIS A 39 4.65 2.12 -11.86
N VAL A 40 4.10 1.65 -10.75
CA VAL A 40 4.19 0.25 -10.30
C VAL A 40 3.10 -0.67 -10.91
N TYR A 41 2.12 -0.11 -11.60
CA TYR A 41 0.94 -0.84 -12.09
C TYR A 41 1.19 -1.55 -13.44
N GLY A 42 2.44 -1.72 -13.84
CA GLY A 42 2.83 -2.26 -15.15
C GLY A 42 3.21 -3.74 -15.20
N SER A 43 3.29 -4.45 -14.06
CA SER A 43 3.73 -5.86 -13.99
C SER A 43 2.65 -6.87 -14.39
N GLN A 44 1.44 -6.41 -14.69
CA GLN A 44 0.29 -7.24 -15.03
C GLN A 44 0.12 -7.32 -16.54
N THR A 45 -0.47 -8.42 -17.01
CA THR A 45 -0.82 -8.62 -18.40
C THR A 45 -1.72 -7.48 -18.92
N LYS A 46 -2.45 -6.83 -18.04
CA LYS A 46 -3.33 -5.69 -18.31
C LYS A 46 -3.15 -4.69 -17.15
N SER A 47 -2.46 -3.58 -17.40
CA SER A 47 -2.29 -2.54 -16.37
C SER A 47 -3.49 -1.59 -16.37
N PRO A 48 -4.26 -1.50 -15.27
CA PRO A 48 -5.39 -0.58 -15.15
C PRO A 48 -4.99 0.88 -15.36
N LEU A 49 -3.83 1.30 -14.84
CA LEU A 49 -3.36 2.68 -15.04
C LEU A 49 -2.98 2.95 -16.50
N ASN A 50 -2.41 1.96 -17.24
CA ASN A 50 -2.15 2.13 -18.66
C ASN A 50 -3.46 2.28 -19.46
N ILE A 51 -4.54 1.60 -19.05
CA ILE A 51 -5.86 1.74 -19.68
C ILE A 51 -6.36 3.16 -19.46
N ALA A 52 -6.36 3.66 -18.23
CA ALA A 52 -6.77 5.02 -17.91
C ALA A 52 -5.92 6.08 -18.67
N ILE A 53 -4.60 5.90 -18.75
CA ILE A 53 -3.72 6.79 -19.52
C ILE A 53 -4.07 6.80 -21.01
N ASN A 54 -4.35 5.63 -21.60
CA ASN A 54 -4.76 5.55 -23.00
C ASN A 54 -6.11 6.24 -23.26
N GLU A 55 -7.04 6.12 -22.33
CA GLU A 55 -8.32 6.83 -22.38
C GLU A 55 -8.10 8.34 -22.28
N PHE A 56 -7.33 8.82 -21.30
CA PHE A 56 -6.95 10.23 -21.21
C PHE A 56 -6.33 10.75 -22.50
N ASN A 57 -5.33 10.04 -23.04
CA ASN A 57 -4.64 10.43 -24.27
C ASN A 57 -5.58 10.51 -25.49
N SER A 58 -6.63 9.69 -25.53
CA SER A 58 -7.58 9.67 -26.65
C SER A 58 -8.74 10.67 -26.50
N THR A 59 -8.97 11.19 -25.29
CA THR A 59 -10.07 12.10 -24.93
C THR A 59 -9.55 13.47 -24.49
N VAL A 60 -9.57 13.74 -23.21
CA VAL A 60 -9.20 15.04 -22.60
C VAL A 60 -7.76 15.43 -22.93
N GLY A 61 -6.83 14.47 -22.94
CA GLY A 61 -5.45 14.72 -23.34
C GLY A 61 -5.35 15.24 -24.78
N LYS A 62 -6.05 14.59 -25.71
CA LYS A 62 -6.10 15.02 -27.13
C LYS A 62 -6.70 16.43 -27.28
N GLU A 63 -7.78 16.73 -26.55
CA GLU A 63 -8.44 18.04 -26.62
C GLU A 63 -7.54 19.15 -26.08
N ASN A 64 -6.73 18.86 -25.08
CA ASN A 64 -5.80 19.81 -24.45
C ASN A 64 -4.37 19.72 -24.99
N GLY A 65 -4.12 18.96 -26.07
CA GLY A 65 -2.77 18.80 -26.62
C GLY A 65 -1.79 18.11 -25.68
N ILE A 66 -2.27 17.25 -24.76
CA ILE A 66 -1.44 16.55 -23.76
C ILE A 66 -1.34 15.07 -24.13
N THR A 67 -0.13 14.54 -24.04
CA THR A 67 0.12 13.10 -24.18
C THR A 67 0.93 12.61 -22.98
N VAL A 68 0.48 11.55 -22.31
CA VAL A 68 1.20 10.90 -21.22
C VAL A 68 1.81 9.59 -21.75
N ASN A 69 3.14 9.51 -21.71
CA ASN A 69 3.92 8.33 -22.12
C ASN A 69 4.33 7.50 -20.91
N VAL A 70 3.94 6.23 -20.90
CA VAL A 70 4.23 5.31 -19.81
C VAL A 70 5.62 4.70 -19.99
N VAL A 71 6.42 4.75 -18.91
CA VAL A 71 7.62 3.93 -18.73
C VAL A 71 7.39 3.10 -17.48
N SER A 72 7.06 1.83 -17.64
CA SER A 72 6.77 0.93 -16.51
C SER A 72 8.05 0.49 -15.81
N VAL A 73 8.00 0.36 -14.48
CA VAL A 73 9.02 -0.28 -13.66
C VAL A 73 8.37 -1.41 -12.83
N THR A 74 9.18 -2.39 -12.44
CA THR A 74 8.65 -3.66 -11.89
C THR A 74 8.24 -3.60 -10.42
N SER A 75 8.71 -2.62 -9.65
CA SER A 75 8.41 -2.51 -8.21
C SER A 75 8.64 -1.09 -7.69
N SER A 76 8.03 -0.78 -6.53
CA SER A 76 8.25 0.50 -5.84
C SER A 76 9.74 0.73 -5.52
N SER A 77 10.45 -0.31 -5.07
CA SER A 77 11.90 -0.20 -4.78
C SER A 77 12.74 0.06 -6.04
N ALA A 78 12.31 -0.43 -7.21
CA ALA A 78 12.97 -0.13 -8.47
C ALA A 78 12.74 1.33 -8.89
N ILE A 79 11.53 1.87 -8.68
CA ILE A 79 11.24 3.30 -8.88
C ILE A 79 12.11 4.15 -7.95
N ASP A 80 12.17 3.85 -6.65
CA ASP A 80 12.98 4.59 -5.69
C ASP A 80 14.45 4.64 -6.11
N LYS A 81 15.01 3.49 -6.50
CA LYS A 81 16.42 3.42 -6.99
C LYS A 81 16.62 4.23 -8.27
N ALA A 82 15.69 4.16 -9.22
CA ALA A 82 15.78 4.91 -10.47
C ALA A 82 15.68 6.43 -10.22
N LEU A 83 14.79 6.84 -9.32
CA LEU A 83 14.63 8.24 -8.90
C LEU A 83 15.89 8.73 -8.17
N ALA A 84 16.46 7.93 -7.26
CA ALA A 84 17.71 8.27 -6.57
C ALA A 84 18.87 8.45 -7.56
N ALA A 85 19.04 7.51 -8.48
CA ALA A 85 20.08 7.60 -9.52
C ALA A 85 19.92 8.85 -10.40
N SER A 86 18.67 9.16 -10.79
CA SER A 86 18.35 10.35 -11.56
C SER A 86 18.61 11.65 -10.78
N ALA A 87 18.16 11.72 -9.53
CA ALA A 87 18.34 12.90 -8.66
C ALA A 87 19.81 13.18 -8.38
N ASN A 88 20.62 12.11 -8.21
CA ASN A 88 22.08 12.21 -7.98
C ASN A 88 22.88 12.43 -9.26
N GLY A 89 22.25 12.43 -10.44
CA GLY A 89 22.96 12.57 -11.72
C GLY A 89 23.94 11.44 -12.01
N GLU A 90 23.62 10.20 -11.62
CA GLU A 90 24.51 9.06 -11.80
C GLU A 90 24.76 8.78 -13.29
N PRO A 91 25.97 8.39 -13.68
CA PRO A 91 26.26 8.07 -15.07
C PRO A 91 25.38 6.93 -15.61
N GLY A 92 24.63 7.23 -16.66
CA GLY A 92 23.70 6.26 -17.27
C GLY A 92 22.31 6.20 -16.63
N ALA A 93 22.02 6.99 -15.61
CA ALA A 93 20.67 7.14 -15.08
C ALA A 93 19.73 7.75 -16.12
N GLU A 94 18.49 7.28 -16.14
CA GLU A 94 17.44 7.89 -16.94
C GLU A 94 17.08 9.28 -16.37
N ALA A 95 16.62 10.17 -17.22
CA ALA A 95 16.12 11.48 -16.77
C ALA A 95 14.88 11.28 -15.86
N MET A 96 14.79 12.10 -14.82
CA MET A 96 13.63 12.08 -13.92
C MET A 96 12.34 12.28 -14.73
N PRO A 97 11.33 11.41 -14.56
CA PRO A 97 10.06 11.54 -15.27
C PRO A 97 9.30 12.79 -14.82
N ASP A 98 8.34 13.22 -15.63
CA ASP A 98 7.47 14.34 -15.26
C ASP A 98 6.48 13.95 -14.16
N LEU A 99 6.03 12.68 -14.16
CA LEU A 99 5.12 12.07 -13.18
C LEU A 99 5.66 10.73 -12.69
N PHE A 100 5.41 10.38 -11.45
CA PHE A 100 5.70 9.04 -10.93
C PHE A 100 4.82 8.65 -9.74
N THR A 101 4.58 7.35 -9.58
CA THR A 101 3.89 6.83 -8.41
C THR A 101 4.91 6.26 -7.42
N ALA A 102 4.84 6.72 -6.17
CA ALA A 102 5.79 6.32 -5.13
C ALA A 102 5.17 6.42 -3.73
N TYR A 103 5.89 5.86 -2.76
CA TYR A 103 5.57 6.05 -1.35
C TYR A 103 6.16 7.37 -0.81
N PRO A 104 5.68 7.88 0.35
CA PRO A 104 6.10 9.14 0.95
C PRO A 104 7.63 9.33 1.09
N ARG A 105 8.39 8.24 1.31
CA ARG A 105 9.85 8.27 1.45
C ARG A 105 10.59 8.89 0.25
N VAL A 106 9.95 8.91 -0.91
CA VAL A 106 10.56 9.48 -2.13
C VAL A 106 10.83 10.98 -2.01
N VAL A 107 10.14 11.68 -1.11
CA VAL A 107 10.37 13.10 -0.82
C VAL A 107 11.80 13.35 -0.31
N GLU A 108 12.34 12.41 0.49
CA GLU A 108 13.75 12.48 0.95
C GLU A 108 14.74 12.14 -0.18
N ILE A 109 14.36 11.25 -1.08
CA ILE A 109 15.19 10.80 -2.20
C ILE A 109 15.33 11.90 -3.26
N VAL A 110 14.22 12.53 -3.62
CA VAL A 110 14.14 13.48 -4.74
C VAL A 110 14.43 14.92 -4.28
N GLY A 111 14.11 15.24 -3.03
CA GLY A 111 14.12 16.60 -2.48
C GLY A 111 12.81 17.33 -2.75
N LYS A 112 12.30 18.01 -1.72
CA LYS A 112 11.00 18.72 -1.77
C LYS A 112 10.93 19.78 -2.87
N GLU A 113 12.05 20.47 -3.09
CA GLU A 113 12.20 21.55 -4.06
C GLU A 113 12.05 21.09 -5.52
N ASN A 114 12.26 19.80 -5.77
CA ASN A 114 12.15 19.19 -7.09
C ASN A 114 10.74 18.64 -7.38
N LEU A 115 9.86 18.70 -6.39
CA LEU A 115 8.49 18.18 -6.47
C LEU A 115 7.48 19.32 -6.59
N LEU A 116 6.46 19.10 -7.40
CA LEU A 116 5.37 20.04 -7.61
C LEU A 116 4.53 20.15 -6.34
N ASN A 117 4.21 21.36 -5.92
CA ASN A 117 3.20 21.62 -4.90
C ASN A 117 1.81 21.61 -5.55
N TRP A 118 1.03 20.59 -5.26
CA TRP A 118 -0.31 20.46 -5.83
C TRP A 118 -1.30 21.54 -5.32
N ASP A 119 -1.06 22.15 -4.14
CA ASP A 119 -1.89 23.27 -3.64
C ASP A 119 -1.84 24.50 -4.56
N ASP A 120 -0.80 24.65 -5.38
CA ASP A 120 -0.69 25.75 -6.34
C ASP A 120 -1.60 25.56 -7.56
N TYR A 121 -2.13 24.34 -7.76
CA TYR A 121 -2.92 23.93 -8.93
C TYR A 121 -4.34 23.50 -8.58
N PHE A 122 -4.53 22.72 -7.50
CA PHE A 122 -5.84 22.29 -7.04
C PHE A 122 -6.51 23.38 -6.17
N THR A 123 -7.77 23.64 -6.41
CA THR A 123 -8.57 24.52 -5.55
C THR A 123 -8.96 23.78 -4.25
N GLU A 124 -9.23 24.53 -3.18
CA GLU A 124 -9.77 23.98 -1.92
C GLU A 124 -11.03 23.12 -2.15
N LYS A 125 -11.88 23.54 -3.10
CA LYS A 125 -13.09 22.78 -3.45
C LYS A 125 -12.76 21.41 -4.07
N GLU A 126 -11.75 21.33 -4.93
CA GLU A 126 -11.32 20.08 -5.55
C GLU A 126 -10.67 19.16 -4.51
N LEU A 127 -9.83 19.71 -3.64
CA LEU A 127 -9.19 18.94 -2.56
C LEU A 127 -10.21 18.47 -1.50
N SER A 128 -11.27 19.23 -1.22
CA SER A 128 -12.31 18.81 -0.27
C SER A 128 -13.17 17.64 -0.75
N ALA A 129 -13.06 17.24 -2.01
CA ALA A 129 -13.72 16.06 -2.53
C ALA A 129 -12.99 14.76 -2.21
N PHE A 130 -11.70 14.84 -1.87
CA PHE A 130 -10.94 13.67 -1.42
C PHE A 130 -11.35 13.26 0.00
N GLN A 131 -11.16 11.97 0.29
CA GLN A 131 -11.31 11.48 1.65
C GLN A 131 -10.31 12.19 2.58
N THR A 132 -10.82 12.78 3.67
CA THR A 132 -10.03 13.64 4.56
C THR A 132 -8.78 12.94 5.08
N GLU A 133 -8.90 11.67 5.46
CA GLU A 133 -7.81 10.87 5.97
C GLU A 133 -6.72 10.67 4.91
N PHE A 134 -7.09 10.47 3.64
CA PHE A 134 -6.14 10.23 2.55
C PHE A 134 -5.39 11.49 2.15
N ILE A 135 -6.06 12.65 2.16
CA ILE A 135 -5.41 13.91 1.81
C ILE A 135 -4.54 14.44 2.97
N SER A 136 -4.89 14.15 4.22
CA SER A 136 -4.12 14.62 5.38
C SER A 136 -2.74 13.95 5.50
N GLU A 137 -2.60 12.71 5.02
CA GLU A 137 -1.35 11.95 5.07
C GLU A 137 -0.29 12.39 4.06
N VAL A 138 -0.66 13.22 3.09
CA VAL A 138 0.18 13.54 1.93
C VAL A 138 0.74 14.96 1.94
N TYR A 139 0.56 15.65 3.06
CA TYR A 139 1.20 16.93 3.35
C TYR A 139 2.57 16.74 4.00
N PHE A 140 3.60 17.36 3.44
CA PHE A 140 4.96 17.37 3.94
C PHE A 140 5.33 18.79 4.37
N ASP A 141 5.45 19.04 5.68
CA ASP A 141 5.66 20.37 6.24
C ASP A 141 4.64 21.42 5.70
N ASN A 142 3.36 21.05 5.64
CA ASN A 142 2.24 21.82 5.11
C ASN A 142 2.31 22.11 3.58
N VAL A 143 3.00 21.28 2.80
CA VAL A 143 3.05 21.36 1.33
C VAL A 143 2.49 20.06 0.77
N LEU A 144 1.54 20.14 -0.14
CA LEU A 144 0.90 18.99 -0.80
C LEU A 144 1.79 18.47 -1.94
N LEU A 145 2.74 17.58 -1.64
CA LEU A 145 3.69 17.05 -2.62
C LEU A 145 3.24 15.76 -3.29
N MET A 146 2.35 15.02 -2.66
CA MET A 146 1.83 13.75 -3.17
C MET A 146 0.31 13.84 -3.33
N LEU A 147 -0.24 13.44 -4.47
CA LEU A 147 -1.68 13.34 -4.65
C LEU A 147 -2.11 11.88 -4.50
N PRO A 148 -3.04 11.54 -3.61
CA PRO A 148 -3.57 10.17 -3.55
C PRO A 148 -4.35 9.87 -4.83
N ILE A 149 -4.04 8.74 -5.48
CA ILE A 149 -4.76 8.29 -6.70
C ILE A 149 -5.42 6.92 -6.52
N ALA A 150 -4.91 6.13 -5.57
CA ALA A 150 -5.43 4.83 -5.20
C ALA A 150 -4.96 4.50 -3.78
N LYS A 151 -5.83 3.97 -2.96
CA LYS A 151 -5.52 3.56 -1.59
C LYS A 151 -5.82 2.08 -1.40
N SER A 152 -5.19 1.47 -0.42
CA SER A 152 -5.48 0.11 0.03
C SER A 152 -5.39 0.04 1.55
N THR A 153 -5.77 -1.10 2.10
CA THR A 153 -5.62 -1.40 3.53
C THR A 153 -5.18 -2.85 3.70
N GLU A 154 -5.01 -3.31 4.93
CA GLU A 154 -4.78 -4.72 5.20
C GLU A 154 -6.09 -5.51 5.15
N ALA A 155 -6.01 -6.75 4.68
CA ALA A 155 -7.08 -7.74 4.73
C ALA A 155 -6.52 -9.11 5.12
N PHE A 156 -7.40 -10.02 5.50
CA PHE A 156 -7.07 -11.43 5.72
C PHE A 156 -7.64 -12.27 4.58
N TYR A 157 -6.78 -12.89 3.80
CA TYR A 157 -7.16 -13.75 2.69
C TYR A 157 -7.25 -15.21 3.10
N LEU A 158 -8.25 -15.92 2.58
CA LEU A 158 -8.50 -17.31 2.91
C LEU A 158 -8.89 -18.12 1.66
N ASN A 159 -8.22 -19.25 1.44
CA ASN A 159 -8.68 -20.30 0.54
C ASN A 159 -9.87 -21.02 1.18
N LYS A 160 -11.08 -20.54 0.87
CA LYS A 160 -12.31 -21.07 1.48
C LYS A 160 -12.54 -22.53 1.14
N THR A 161 -12.19 -22.99 -0.04
CA THR A 161 -12.39 -24.36 -0.49
C THR A 161 -11.65 -25.37 0.41
N ILE A 162 -10.39 -25.10 0.72
CA ILE A 162 -9.59 -25.99 1.61
C ILE A 162 -9.98 -25.75 3.07
N PHE A 163 -10.26 -24.52 3.46
CA PHE A 163 -10.71 -24.20 4.81
C PHE A 163 -12.03 -24.90 5.17
N ASP A 164 -12.99 -24.96 4.26
CA ASP A 164 -14.26 -25.63 4.51
C ASP A 164 -14.09 -27.13 4.80
N ARG A 165 -13.13 -27.81 4.19
CA ARG A 165 -12.78 -29.20 4.52
C ARG A 165 -12.21 -29.31 5.93
N PHE A 166 -11.23 -28.48 6.26
CA PHE A 166 -10.67 -28.41 7.60
C PHE A 166 -11.71 -28.09 8.65
N SER A 167 -12.58 -27.11 8.38
CA SER A 167 -13.72 -26.71 9.23
C SER A 167 -14.67 -27.88 9.51
N ASN A 168 -15.04 -28.62 8.47
CA ASN A 168 -15.94 -29.78 8.61
C ASN A 168 -15.35 -30.89 9.49
N ASP A 169 -14.03 -31.11 9.41
CA ASP A 169 -13.37 -32.18 10.16
C ASP A 169 -13.06 -31.78 11.61
N THR A 170 -12.83 -30.49 11.87
CA THR A 170 -12.34 -30.01 13.18
C THR A 170 -13.35 -29.19 13.98
N GLY A 171 -14.40 -28.68 13.31
CA GLY A 171 -15.39 -27.78 13.91
C GLY A 171 -14.90 -26.33 14.06
N VAL A 172 -13.72 -25.96 13.51
CA VAL A 172 -13.24 -24.57 13.47
C VAL A 172 -14.15 -23.76 12.55
N SER A 173 -14.59 -22.60 13.01
CA SER A 173 -15.47 -21.69 12.26
C SER A 173 -14.68 -20.57 11.59
N ILE A 174 -15.23 -20.00 10.52
CA ILE A 174 -14.70 -18.79 9.90
C ILE A 174 -14.72 -17.60 10.88
N ASP A 175 -15.67 -17.59 11.83
CA ASP A 175 -15.77 -16.56 12.87
C ASP A 175 -14.59 -16.59 13.86
N ASP A 176 -13.92 -17.75 14.00
CA ASP A 176 -12.69 -17.86 14.80
C ASP A 176 -11.56 -17.02 14.20
N LEU A 177 -11.65 -16.66 12.91
CA LEU A 177 -10.65 -15.85 12.22
C LEU A 177 -10.81 -14.32 12.42
N ASN A 178 -11.80 -13.88 13.17
CA ASN A 178 -12.05 -12.46 13.43
C ASN A 178 -10.99 -11.82 14.35
N THR A 179 -10.23 -12.63 15.09
CA THR A 179 -9.16 -12.16 15.99
C THR A 179 -7.85 -12.88 15.70
N PHE A 180 -6.70 -12.23 15.95
CA PHE A 180 -5.41 -12.91 15.84
C PHE A 180 -5.24 -14.07 16.83
N ALA A 181 -5.89 -14.00 18.00
CA ALA A 181 -5.91 -15.13 18.93
C ALA A 181 -6.55 -16.36 18.29
N GLY A 182 -7.71 -16.20 17.67
CA GLY A 182 -8.41 -17.28 16.98
C GLY A 182 -7.70 -17.75 15.72
N VAL A 183 -7.14 -16.80 14.93
CA VAL A 183 -6.29 -17.14 13.76
C VAL A 183 -5.10 -18.02 14.17
N PHE A 184 -4.41 -17.68 15.25
CA PHE A 184 -3.25 -18.45 15.71
C PHE A 184 -3.62 -19.81 16.30
N GLU A 185 -4.74 -19.90 17.00
CA GLU A 185 -5.27 -21.19 17.44
C GLU A 185 -5.66 -22.06 16.24
N THR A 186 -6.34 -21.49 15.26
CA THR A 186 -6.69 -22.14 13.98
C THR A 186 -5.44 -22.61 13.25
N ALA A 187 -4.40 -21.80 13.19
CA ALA A 187 -3.15 -22.13 12.50
C ALA A 187 -2.45 -23.33 13.13
N ARG A 188 -2.43 -23.46 14.45
CA ARG A 188 -1.89 -24.66 15.12
C ARG A 188 -2.74 -25.89 14.87
N LYS A 189 -4.07 -25.79 14.95
CA LYS A 189 -4.98 -26.90 14.62
C LYS A 189 -4.83 -27.37 13.16
N TYR A 190 -4.65 -26.42 12.23
CA TYR A 190 -4.41 -26.76 10.82
C TYR A 190 -3.09 -27.48 10.61
N TYR A 191 -2.02 -27.05 11.28
CA TYR A 191 -0.72 -27.72 11.24
C TYR A 191 -0.83 -29.17 11.72
N ASP A 192 -1.56 -29.42 12.80
CA ASP A 192 -1.80 -30.77 13.31
C ASP A 192 -2.68 -31.60 12.36
N TRP A 193 -3.75 -31.01 11.82
CA TRP A 193 -4.68 -31.68 10.91
C TRP A 193 -4.00 -32.11 9.60
N THR A 194 -3.03 -31.32 9.12
CA THR A 194 -2.30 -31.59 7.86
C THR A 194 -1.01 -32.39 8.04
N ASP A 195 -0.66 -32.76 9.27
CA ASP A 195 0.61 -33.41 9.61
C ASP A 195 1.84 -32.54 9.19
N GLY A 196 1.75 -31.23 9.42
CA GLY A 196 2.90 -30.32 9.34
C GLY A 196 2.86 -29.24 8.24
N GLN A 197 1.71 -28.93 7.62
CA GLN A 197 1.62 -27.80 6.69
C GLN A 197 1.31 -26.49 7.44
N ASN A 198 1.95 -25.41 7.01
CA ASN A 198 1.64 -24.09 7.53
C ASN A 198 0.21 -23.67 7.15
N PHE A 199 -0.50 -22.98 8.05
CA PHE A 199 -1.81 -22.41 7.76
C PHE A 199 -1.72 -21.13 6.96
N MET A 200 -0.85 -20.21 7.40
CA MET A 200 -0.82 -18.87 6.87
C MET A 200 0.58 -18.29 6.70
N GLN A 201 0.64 -17.16 5.97
CA GLN A 201 1.78 -16.26 5.93
C GLN A 201 1.35 -14.87 6.40
N ILE A 202 2.15 -14.22 7.25
CA ILE A 202 2.03 -12.79 7.54
C ILE A 202 2.92 -12.06 6.53
N ASN A 203 2.32 -11.26 5.66
CA ASN A 203 3.07 -10.57 4.62
C ASN A 203 3.88 -9.38 5.15
N ASP A 204 3.46 -8.81 6.29
CA ASP A 204 4.10 -7.62 6.86
C ASP A 204 4.05 -7.65 8.40
N TYR A 205 5.16 -8.04 9.02
CA TYR A 205 5.28 -8.14 10.49
C TYR A 205 5.36 -6.77 11.16
N TYR A 206 5.87 -5.75 10.44
CA TYR A 206 5.90 -4.40 10.98
C TYR A 206 4.47 -3.84 11.11
N HIS A 207 3.63 -4.06 10.09
CA HIS A 207 2.21 -3.67 10.16
C HIS A 207 1.47 -4.43 11.27
N TYR A 208 1.69 -5.74 11.37
CA TYR A 208 1.15 -6.55 12.47
C TYR A 208 1.53 -5.96 13.83
N ALA A 209 2.82 -5.68 14.05
CA ALA A 209 3.30 -5.12 15.32
C ALA A 209 2.76 -3.71 15.58
N TYR A 210 2.76 -2.84 14.55
CA TYR A 210 2.25 -1.48 14.66
C TYR A 210 0.77 -1.44 15.03
N ILE A 211 -0.07 -2.19 14.30
CA ILE A 211 -1.51 -2.27 14.56
C ILE A 211 -1.76 -2.88 15.95
N GLY A 212 -1.06 -3.95 16.29
CA GLY A 212 -1.19 -4.60 17.59
C GLY A 212 -0.87 -3.66 18.75
N MET A 213 0.25 -2.94 18.70
CA MET A 213 0.60 -1.95 19.72
C MET A 213 -0.46 -0.85 19.82
N LYS A 214 -0.92 -0.32 18.70
CA LYS A 214 -1.99 0.69 18.67
C LYS A 214 -3.30 0.18 19.25
N SER A 215 -3.68 -1.06 19.00
CA SER A 215 -4.89 -1.68 19.53
C SER A 215 -4.88 -1.79 21.06
N TYR A 216 -3.71 -1.89 21.67
CA TYR A 216 -3.52 -1.83 23.12
C TYR A 216 -3.26 -0.41 23.65
N GLY A 217 -3.37 0.64 22.82
CA GLY A 217 -3.14 2.03 23.21
C GLY A 217 -1.67 2.39 23.41
N ALA A 218 -0.73 1.60 22.88
CA ALA A 218 0.71 1.81 23.00
C ALA A 218 1.31 2.33 21.69
N GLU A 219 2.50 2.94 21.78
CA GLU A 219 3.29 3.38 20.63
C GLU A 219 4.31 2.31 20.24
N PHE A 220 4.30 1.87 19.00
CA PHE A 220 5.32 0.96 18.47
C PHE A 220 6.63 1.67 18.13
N VAL A 221 6.54 2.93 17.68
CA VAL A 221 7.69 3.80 17.39
C VAL A 221 7.64 5.03 18.25
N ARG A 222 8.77 5.36 18.93
CA ARG A 222 8.95 6.59 19.68
C ARG A 222 10.36 7.12 19.46
N ASN A 223 10.48 8.41 19.10
CA ASN A 223 11.77 9.04 18.78
C ASN A 223 12.57 8.23 17.74
N SER A 224 11.92 7.82 16.67
CA SER A 224 12.50 7.02 15.57
C SER A 224 13.08 5.66 16.00
N ARG A 225 12.60 5.09 17.11
CA ARG A 225 13.04 3.80 17.63
C ARG A 225 11.86 2.89 17.96
N LEU A 226 12.01 1.60 17.66
CA LEU A 226 11.04 0.56 18.00
C LEU A 226 10.98 0.35 19.52
N ARG A 227 9.76 0.12 20.05
CA ARG A 227 9.48 -0.10 21.45
C ARG A 227 9.30 -1.59 21.77
N LEU A 228 10.31 -2.40 21.45
CA LEU A 228 10.28 -3.85 21.67
C LEU A 228 10.42 -4.25 23.15
N ASP A 229 10.82 -3.34 24.01
CA ASP A 229 10.93 -3.50 25.45
C ASP A 229 9.63 -3.15 26.21
N ASP A 230 8.60 -2.66 25.51
CA ASP A 230 7.30 -2.37 26.08
C ASP A 230 6.58 -3.67 26.47
N GLU A 231 5.92 -3.67 27.65
CA GLU A 231 5.15 -4.85 28.10
C GLU A 231 4.01 -5.22 27.14
N VAL A 232 3.47 -4.24 26.42
CA VAL A 232 2.44 -4.47 25.41
C VAL A 232 3.01 -5.23 24.23
N PHE A 233 4.28 -5.00 23.85
CA PHE A 233 4.90 -5.74 22.75
C PHE A 233 4.94 -7.25 23.03
N MET A 234 5.20 -7.67 24.26
CA MET A 234 5.13 -9.08 24.64
C MET A 234 3.74 -9.70 24.43
N LYS A 235 2.66 -8.91 24.63
CA LYS A 235 1.28 -9.41 24.44
C LYS A 235 0.98 -9.76 22.99
N ILE A 236 1.59 -9.05 22.04
CA ILE A 236 1.44 -9.33 20.61
C ILE A 236 2.51 -10.31 20.09
N TRP A 237 3.73 -10.26 20.66
CA TRP A 237 4.82 -11.13 20.26
C TRP A 237 4.58 -12.58 20.66
N LYS A 238 4.16 -12.83 21.92
CA LYS A 238 4.04 -14.19 22.45
C LYS A 238 3.13 -15.09 21.59
N PRO A 239 1.86 -14.72 21.29
CA PRO A 239 0.99 -15.59 20.48
C PRO A 239 1.50 -15.78 19.05
N LEU A 240 2.09 -14.74 18.45
CA LEU A 240 2.74 -14.83 17.15
C LEU A 240 3.91 -15.84 17.19
N ALA A 241 4.83 -15.67 18.15
CA ALA A 241 6.02 -16.50 18.25
C ALA A 241 5.66 -17.95 18.58
N GLU A 242 4.74 -18.21 19.51
CA GLU A 242 4.25 -19.56 19.81
C GLU A 242 3.75 -20.26 18.56
N THR A 243 2.94 -19.57 17.73
CA THR A 243 2.34 -20.15 16.53
C THR A 243 3.38 -20.37 15.43
N ALA A 244 4.29 -19.42 15.24
CA ALA A 244 5.36 -19.53 14.24
C ALA A 244 6.38 -20.62 14.61
N ILE A 245 6.79 -20.68 15.88
CA ILE A 245 7.72 -21.70 16.37
C ILE A 245 7.09 -23.09 16.31
N TYR A 246 5.80 -23.22 16.58
CA TYR A 246 5.06 -24.48 16.46
C TYR A 246 4.98 -24.96 15.00
N GLY A 247 4.89 -24.05 14.01
CA GLY A 247 4.82 -24.34 12.58
C GLY A 247 3.53 -23.89 11.90
N GLY A 248 2.65 -23.16 12.61
CA GLY A 248 1.39 -22.66 12.02
C GLY A 248 1.57 -21.53 11.01
N ILE A 249 2.74 -20.84 11.02
CA ILE A 249 3.04 -19.69 10.16
C ILE A 249 4.24 -19.99 9.27
N CYS A 250 4.11 -19.74 7.97
CA CYS A 250 5.20 -19.82 7.01
C CYS A 250 6.16 -18.64 7.20
N LEU A 251 7.44 -18.95 7.44
CA LEU A 251 8.52 -17.98 7.69
C LEU A 251 9.47 -17.81 6.51
N ASP A 252 9.18 -18.45 5.39
CA ASP A 252 10.01 -18.36 4.21
C ASP A 252 9.75 -17.08 3.42
N ASP A 253 10.77 -16.61 2.70
CA ASP A 253 10.63 -15.46 1.82
C ASP A 253 9.80 -15.79 0.57
N GLY A 254 9.13 -14.80 0.03
CA GLY A 254 8.32 -14.90 -1.18
C GLY A 254 6.87 -14.50 -0.97
N TYR A 255 6.14 -14.45 -2.07
CA TYR A 255 4.75 -14.01 -2.08
C TYR A 255 3.80 -15.14 -1.65
N ALA A 256 2.87 -14.83 -0.75
CA ALA A 256 1.85 -15.75 -0.29
C ALA A 256 1.03 -16.34 -1.45
N ALA A 257 0.68 -15.54 -2.46
CA ALA A 257 -0.05 -16.00 -3.64
C ALA A 257 0.63 -17.14 -4.40
N SER A 258 1.98 -17.17 -4.44
CA SER A 258 2.73 -18.29 -5.04
C SER A 258 2.61 -19.55 -4.19
N ARG A 259 2.59 -19.42 -2.87
CA ARG A 259 2.44 -20.53 -1.91
C ARG A 259 1.03 -21.09 -1.87
N TRP A 260 0.03 -20.23 -2.12
CA TRP A 260 -1.36 -20.69 -2.31
C TRP A 260 -1.47 -21.64 -3.49
N LYS A 261 -0.75 -21.34 -4.61
CA LYS A 261 -0.77 -22.18 -5.81
C LYS A 261 -0.31 -23.62 -5.55
N THR A 262 0.59 -23.80 -4.60
CA THR A 262 1.17 -25.10 -4.22
C THR A 262 0.62 -25.65 -2.91
N VAL A 263 -0.39 -24.99 -2.35
CA VAL A 263 -1.04 -25.34 -1.07
C VAL A 263 -0.06 -25.37 0.12
N GLU A 264 1.05 -24.64 0.03
CA GLU A 264 1.98 -24.50 1.15
C GLU A 264 1.37 -23.69 2.30
N VAL A 265 0.49 -22.74 1.96
CA VAL A 265 -0.38 -22.03 2.90
C VAL A 265 -1.77 -21.84 2.28
N ILE A 266 -2.79 -21.65 3.11
CA ILE A 266 -4.17 -21.41 2.66
C ILE A 266 -4.72 -20.07 3.13
N ALA A 267 -3.94 -19.31 3.88
CA ALA A 267 -4.33 -17.97 4.36
C ALA A 267 -3.13 -17.02 4.35
N ASN A 268 -3.40 -15.73 4.31
CA ASN A 268 -2.39 -14.70 4.55
C ASN A 268 -3.02 -13.37 4.95
N THR A 269 -2.26 -12.54 5.69
CA THR A 269 -2.52 -11.10 5.75
C THR A 269 -1.88 -10.42 4.55
N GLY A 270 -2.47 -9.33 4.06
CA GLY A 270 -1.87 -8.57 2.95
C GLY A 270 -2.72 -7.39 2.51
N SER A 271 -2.23 -6.67 1.54
CA SER A 271 -2.95 -5.54 0.96
C SER A 271 -4.27 -5.97 0.31
N THR A 272 -5.31 -5.14 0.38
CA THR A 272 -6.52 -5.35 -0.42
C THR A 272 -6.22 -5.47 -1.92
N ALA A 273 -5.16 -4.82 -2.41
CA ALA A 273 -4.69 -4.94 -3.78
C ALA A 273 -4.07 -6.32 -4.12
N ASP A 274 -3.76 -7.15 -3.13
CA ASP A 274 -3.23 -8.51 -3.35
C ASP A 274 -4.29 -9.43 -3.99
N VAL A 275 -5.56 -9.02 -4.02
CA VAL A 275 -6.64 -9.73 -4.73
C VAL A 275 -6.31 -9.99 -6.21
N LEU A 276 -5.52 -9.13 -6.83
CA LEU A 276 -5.04 -9.29 -8.20
C LEU A 276 -4.22 -10.58 -8.42
N TYR A 277 -3.57 -11.06 -7.36
CA TYR A 277 -2.61 -12.16 -7.41
C TYR A 277 -3.15 -13.46 -6.81
N GLN A 278 -4.33 -13.41 -6.19
CA GLN A 278 -4.93 -14.60 -5.60
C GLN A 278 -5.27 -15.62 -6.70
N PRO A 279 -4.80 -16.87 -6.59
CA PRO A 279 -5.04 -17.88 -7.60
C PRO A 279 -6.52 -18.34 -7.56
N ALA A 280 -7.06 -18.68 -8.72
CA ALA A 280 -8.36 -19.34 -8.84
C ALA A 280 -8.25 -20.88 -8.82
N GLU A 281 -7.03 -21.40 -8.90
CA GLU A 281 -6.71 -22.85 -8.98
C GLU A 281 -5.45 -23.13 -8.16
N VAL A 282 -5.41 -24.28 -7.51
CA VAL A 282 -4.20 -24.82 -6.85
C VAL A 282 -3.68 -26.05 -7.56
N ILE A 283 -2.40 -26.32 -7.38
CA ILE A 283 -1.67 -27.47 -7.94
C ILE A 283 -1.11 -28.29 -6.79
N TYR A 284 -1.52 -29.54 -6.70
CA TYR A 284 -1.03 -30.49 -5.70
C TYR A 284 0.30 -31.13 -6.10
N PRO A 285 1.05 -31.73 -5.15
CA PRO A 285 2.35 -32.38 -5.45
C PRO A 285 2.30 -33.49 -6.49
N ASP A 286 1.14 -34.10 -6.71
CA ASP A 286 0.91 -35.13 -7.73
C ASP A 286 0.55 -34.53 -9.12
N ASN A 287 0.63 -33.22 -9.28
CA ASN A 287 0.23 -32.41 -10.44
C ASN A 287 -1.27 -32.42 -10.76
N THR A 288 -2.12 -32.86 -9.84
CA THR A 288 -3.56 -32.60 -9.96
C THR A 288 -3.87 -31.15 -9.62
N THR A 289 -4.92 -30.61 -10.22
CA THR A 289 -5.36 -29.23 -9.99
C THR A 289 -6.78 -29.20 -9.44
N GLU A 290 -7.09 -28.14 -8.72
CA GLU A 290 -8.42 -27.89 -8.16
C GLU A 290 -8.76 -26.41 -8.21
N ASP A 291 -9.95 -26.11 -8.73
CA ASP A 291 -10.51 -24.76 -8.65
C ASP A 291 -10.85 -24.39 -7.20
N ILE A 292 -10.44 -23.22 -6.78
CA ILE A 292 -10.66 -22.74 -5.41
C ILE A 292 -11.45 -21.44 -5.37
N THR A 293 -12.11 -21.22 -4.25
CA THR A 293 -12.72 -19.95 -3.90
C THR A 293 -11.81 -19.22 -2.93
N ALA A 294 -11.16 -18.14 -3.40
CA ALA A 294 -10.45 -17.19 -2.55
C ALA A 294 -11.44 -16.13 -2.03
N ILE A 295 -11.39 -15.86 -0.74
CA ILE A 295 -12.15 -14.76 -0.12
C ILE A 295 -11.23 -13.87 0.69
N ALA A 296 -11.63 -12.61 0.86
CA ALA A 296 -11.04 -11.69 1.81
C ALA A 296 -11.99 -11.46 2.98
N LEU A 297 -11.43 -11.40 4.17
CA LEU A 297 -12.09 -11.06 5.44
C LEU A 297 -11.49 -9.76 5.98
N PRO A 298 -12.19 -9.04 6.88
CA PRO A 298 -11.58 -7.94 7.61
C PRO A 298 -10.27 -8.37 8.28
N TYR A 299 -9.37 -7.42 8.47
CA TYR A 299 -8.12 -7.69 9.18
C TYR A 299 -8.39 -8.12 10.62
N PRO A 300 -7.83 -9.23 11.13
CA PRO A 300 -8.14 -9.74 12.44
C PRO A 300 -7.79 -8.74 13.56
N THR A 301 -8.59 -8.69 14.60
CA THR A 301 -8.37 -7.79 15.74
C THR A 301 -7.40 -8.39 16.77
N PHE A 302 -6.76 -7.52 17.55
CA PHE A 302 -5.85 -7.93 18.64
C PHE A 302 -6.54 -7.97 20.00
N VAL A 303 -7.59 -7.19 20.15
CA VAL A 303 -8.34 -7.01 21.40
C VAL A 303 -9.82 -6.95 21.01
N ASP A 304 -10.66 -7.58 21.82
CA ASP A 304 -12.09 -7.47 21.67
C ASP A 304 -12.53 -6.00 21.73
N ASP A 305 -13.49 -5.63 20.88
CA ASP A 305 -14.04 -4.28 20.78
C ASP A 305 -13.03 -3.17 20.39
N THR A 306 -11.81 -3.55 19.93
CA THR A 306 -10.81 -2.59 19.45
C THR A 306 -10.38 -2.97 18.05
N PHE A 307 -10.93 -2.29 17.08
CA PHE A 307 -10.74 -2.55 15.67
C PHE A 307 -9.74 -1.54 15.09
N GLY A 308 -8.61 -2.02 14.61
CA GLY A 308 -7.57 -1.18 14.05
C GLY A 308 -6.96 -1.76 12.78
N VAL A 309 -6.67 -0.88 11.82
CA VAL A 309 -6.00 -1.24 10.58
C VAL A 309 -5.21 -0.02 10.08
N ILE A 310 -4.35 -0.21 9.09
CA ILE A 310 -3.61 0.91 8.48
C ILE A 310 -4.11 1.22 7.08
N TYR A 311 -4.01 2.48 6.69
CA TYR A 311 -4.03 2.83 5.28
C TYR A 311 -2.71 2.47 4.62
N ARG A 312 -2.80 2.00 3.36
CA ARG A 312 -1.65 1.69 2.51
C ARG A 312 -1.79 2.40 1.17
N GLY A 313 -0.68 2.48 0.45
CA GLY A 313 -0.62 3.00 -0.89
C GLY A 313 0.26 4.23 -0.98
N GLY A 314 0.93 4.32 -2.10
CA GLY A 314 1.62 5.54 -2.52
C GLY A 314 0.64 6.53 -3.15
N GLY A 315 1.19 7.56 -3.77
CA GLY A 315 0.43 8.53 -4.54
C GLY A 315 1.18 8.95 -5.79
N LEU A 316 0.58 9.88 -6.51
CA LEU A 316 1.16 10.51 -7.68
C LEU A 316 1.97 11.73 -7.26
N PHE A 317 3.22 11.74 -7.66
CA PHE A 317 4.11 12.90 -7.58
C PHE A 317 4.30 13.47 -8.98
N ALA A 318 4.50 14.77 -9.05
CA ALA A 318 4.98 15.44 -10.25
C ALA A 318 6.31 16.12 -9.99
N ARG A 319 7.19 16.11 -10.96
CA ARG A 319 8.40 16.91 -10.94
C ARG A 319 8.02 18.38 -11.11
N ASN A 320 8.55 19.24 -10.24
CA ASN A 320 8.45 20.69 -10.42
C ASN A 320 9.30 21.11 -11.64
N SER A 321 8.64 21.36 -12.77
CA SER A 321 9.30 21.74 -14.01
C SER A 321 9.48 23.25 -14.11
N GLU A 322 10.60 23.69 -14.70
CA GLU A 322 10.76 25.09 -15.12
C GLU A 322 9.80 25.46 -16.25
N ASP A 323 9.27 24.47 -16.98
CA ASP A 323 8.26 24.62 -18.01
C ASP A 323 6.86 24.53 -17.39
N GLU A 324 6.23 25.68 -17.20
CA GLU A 324 4.88 25.78 -16.59
C GLU A 324 3.81 25.01 -17.38
N LEU A 325 3.96 24.85 -18.70
CA LEU A 325 3.04 24.03 -19.49
C LEU A 325 3.05 22.56 -19.04
N LYS A 326 4.21 22.04 -18.61
CA LYS A 326 4.31 20.67 -18.07
C LYS A 326 3.62 20.56 -16.70
N ASN A 327 3.78 21.55 -15.84
CA ASN A 327 3.12 21.58 -14.53
C ASN A 327 1.59 21.63 -14.70
N GLN A 328 1.09 22.47 -15.60
CA GLN A 328 -0.34 22.54 -15.95
C GLN A 328 -0.84 21.22 -16.57
N ALA A 329 -0.07 20.61 -17.46
CA ALA A 329 -0.42 19.31 -18.06
C ALA A 329 -0.49 18.20 -17.00
N ALA A 330 0.45 18.19 -16.03
CA ALA A 330 0.46 17.24 -14.92
C ALA A 330 -0.80 17.40 -14.05
N TYR A 331 -1.19 18.64 -13.73
CA TYR A 331 -2.43 18.92 -13.00
C TYR A 331 -3.67 18.44 -13.77
N ILE A 332 -3.79 18.74 -15.06
CA ILE A 332 -4.94 18.32 -15.87
C ILE A 332 -5.08 16.80 -15.87
N PHE A 333 -3.97 16.08 -16.04
CA PHE A 333 -3.98 14.61 -15.98
C PHE A 333 -4.35 14.10 -14.57
N ALA A 334 -3.72 14.63 -13.54
CA ALA A 334 -3.97 14.22 -12.15
C ALA A 334 -5.41 14.46 -11.71
N LYS A 335 -5.97 15.61 -12.08
CA LYS A 335 -7.38 15.96 -11.84
C LYS A 335 -8.30 14.97 -12.55
N TRP A 336 -8.10 14.72 -13.84
CA TRP A 336 -8.90 13.80 -14.61
C TRP A 336 -8.85 12.38 -14.01
N LEU A 337 -7.66 11.88 -13.65
CA LEU A 337 -7.49 10.54 -13.08
C LEU A 337 -8.19 10.39 -11.72
N THR A 338 -8.33 11.49 -10.97
CA THR A 338 -8.97 11.49 -9.65
C THR A 338 -10.44 11.94 -9.68
N GLU A 339 -11.00 12.26 -10.84
CA GLU A 339 -12.46 12.44 -11.00
C GLU A 339 -13.17 11.12 -10.73
N LYS A 340 -14.38 11.18 -10.19
CA LYS A 340 -15.12 10.03 -9.65
C LYS A 340 -15.17 8.82 -10.58
N GLU A 341 -15.60 9.04 -11.81
CA GLU A 341 -15.81 7.96 -12.78
C GLU A 341 -14.48 7.32 -13.17
N HIS A 342 -13.49 8.11 -13.55
CA HIS A 342 -12.17 7.62 -13.98
C HIS A 342 -11.39 6.97 -12.83
N ASN A 343 -11.53 7.50 -11.62
CA ASN A 343 -10.90 6.91 -10.45
C ASN A 343 -11.54 5.56 -10.09
N LEU A 344 -12.87 5.45 -10.13
CA LEU A 344 -13.58 4.18 -9.90
C LEU A 344 -13.13 3.11 -10.90
N ASP A 345 -13.14 3.41 -12.21
CA ASP A 345 -12.74 2.46 -13.24
C ASP A 345 -11.28 1.99 -13.03
N PHE A 346 -10.38 2.92 -12.74
CA PHE A 346 -8.98 2.60 -12.47
C PHE A 346 -8.82 1.70 -11.22
N VAL A 347 -9.43 2.08 -10.09
CA VAL A 347 -9.16 1.39 -8.81
C VAL A 347 -9.88 0.06 -8.69
N THR A 348 -11.11 -0.08 -9.21
CA THR A 348 -11.89 -1.33 -9.13
C THR A 348 -11.25 -2.43 -9.97
N ASP A 349 -10.67 -2.10 -11.12
CA ASP A 349 -9.89 -3.03 -11.93
C ASP A 349 -8.56 -3.46 -11.26
N ALA A 350 -8.05 -2.64 -10.33
CA ALA A 350 -6.77 -2.83 -9.67
C ALA A 350 -6.87 -3.37 -8.23
N GLY A 351 -8.09 -3.55 -7.68
CA GLY A 351 -8.29 -4.01 -6.30
C GLY A 351 -7.95 -2.95 -5.25
N TYR A 352 -7.93 -1.67 -5.64
CA TYR A 352 -7.68 -0.54 -4.74
C TYR A 352 -8.99 0.14 -4.34
N LEU A 353 -8.87 1.09 -3.41
CA LEU A 353 -9.95 1.96 -2.96
C LEU A 353 -9.88 3.30 -3.70
N PRO A 354 -11.02 3.86 -4.10
CA PRO A 354 -11.07 5.20 -4.65
C PRO A 354 -10.68 6.24 -3.60
N VAL A 355 -10.22 7.39 -4.07
CA VAL A 355 -9.65 8.41 -3.18
C VAL A 355 -10.60 9.53 -2.84
N ARG A 356 -11.78 9.57 -3.47
CA ARG A 356 -12.81 10.58 -3.24
C ARG A 356 -13.97 10.02 -2.41
N THR A 357 -14.53 10.84 -1.56
CA THR A 357 -15.69 10.47 -0.72
C THR A 357 -16.88 10.02 -1.56
N ASP A 358 -17.23 10.77 -2.63
CA ASP A 358 -18.35 10.44 -3.51
C ASP A 358 -18.13 9.14 -4.33
N ALA A 359 -16.88 8.81 -4.62
CA ALA A 359 -16.52 7.56 -5.29
C ALA A 359 -16.60 6.36 -4.33
N ILE A 360 -16.14 6.52 -3.09
CA ILE A 360 -16.27 5.52 -2.02
C ILE A 360 -17.75 5.20 -1.75
N GLU A 361 -18.58 6.23 -1.59
CA GLU A 361 -20.03 6.06 -1.40
C GLU A 361 -20.69 5.30 -2.56
N THR A 362 -20.25 5.57 -3.80
CA THR A 362 -20.76 4.88 -4.98
C THR A 362 -20.35 3.42 -5.00
N LEU A 363 -19.09 3.11 -4.70
CA LEU A 363 -18.57 1.75 -4.67
C LEU A 363 -19.34 0.89 -3.64
N PHE A 364 -19.56 1.40 -2.44
CA PHE A 364 -20.24 0.64 -1.39
C PHE A 364 -21.76 0.62 -1.52
N ALA A 365 -22.37 1.54 -2.29
CA ALA A 365 -23.79 1.47 -2.59
C ALA A 365 -24.15 0.32 -3.53
N ASP A 366 -23.26 -0.07 -4.44
CA ASP A 366 -23.50 -1.13 -5.43
C ASP A 366 -22.21 -1.77 -5.93
N PHE A 367 -21.87 -2.95 -5.41
CA PHE A 367 -20.71 -3.73 -5.87
C PHE A 367 -20.83 -4.27 -7.30
N SER A 368 -21.99 -4.14 -7.96
CA SER A 368 -22.13 -4.56 -9.37
C SER A 368 -21.27 -3.76 -10.35
N ILE A 369 -20.77 -2.59 -9.93
CA ILE A 369 -19.78 -1.81 -10.69
C ILE A 369 -18.41 -2.48 -10.75
N VAL A 370 -18.12 -3.44 -9.86
CA VAL A 370 -16.90 -4.24 -9.83
C VAL A 370 -17.11 -5.46 -10.72
N GLU A 371 -16.54 -5.44 -11.93
CA GLU A 371 -16.76 -6.50 -12.91
C GLU A 371 -16.31 -7.89 -12.45
N LYS A 372 -15.24 -7.96 -11.62
CA LYS A 372 -14.70 -9.21 -11.11
C LYS A 372 -15.39 -9.62 -9.82
N GLU A 373 -16.28 -10.60 -9.89
CA GLU A 373 -17.00 -11.14 -8.72
C GLU A 373 -16.03 -11.58 -7.59
N SER A 374 -14.85 -12.10 -7.95
CA SER A 374 -13.82 -12.48 -6.98
C SER A 374 -13.30 -11.32 -6.11
N TYR A 375 -13.52 -10.07 -6.52
CA TYR A 375 -13.13 -8.88 -5.76
C TYR A 375 -14.21 -8.43 -4.78
N HIS A 376 -15.45 -8.90 -4.91
CA HIS A 376 -16.56 -8.46 -4.06
C HIS A 376 -16.27 -8.71 -2.57
N SER A 377 -15.66 -9.84 -2.21
CA SER A 377 -15.30 -10.12 -0.81
C SER A 377 -14.31 -9.12 -0.22
N VAL A 378 -13.39 -8.60 -1.04
CA VAL A 378 -12.43 -7.56 -0.62
C VAL A 378 -13.17 -6.27 -0.29
N TYR A 379 -14.07 -5.82 -1.17
CA TYR A 379 -14.82 -4.59 -0.92
C TYR A 379 -15.81 -4.71 0.21
N GLN A 380 -16.41 -5.89 0.42
CA GLN A 380 -17.25 -6.19 1.61
C GLN A 380 -16.43 -6.13 2.90
N ALA A 381 -15.21 -6.70 2.90
CA ALA A 381 -14.32 -6.62 4.05
C ALA A 381 -13.90 -5.17 4.35
N VAL A 382 -13.62 -4.40 3.30
CA VAL A 382 -13.26 -2.97 3.43
C VAL A 382 -14.45 -2.14 3.92
N GLU A 383 -15.67 -2.37 3.41
CA GLU A 383 -16.87 -1.68 3.88
C GLU A 383 -17.06 -1.90 5.39
N THR A 384 -16.92 -3.14 5.86
CA THR A 384 -16.96 -3.48 7.29
C THR A 384 -15.88 -2.73 8.06
N MET A 385 -14.63 -2.71 7.53
CA MET A 385 -13.53 -2.02 8.21
C MET A 385 -13.73 -0.49 8.23
N ILE A 386 -14.23 0.12 7.17
CA ILE A 386 -14.50 1.58 7.16
C ILE A 386 -15.58 1.94 8.18
N SER A 387 -16.58 1.08 8.38
CA SER A 387 -17.63 1.29 9.38
C SER A 387 -17.11 1.18 10.82
N ASP A 388 -16.26 0.19 11.09
CA ASP A 388 -16.02 -0.27 12.45
C ASP A 388 -14.58 -0.04 12.94
N TYR A 389 -13.60 0.16 12.03
CA TYR A 389 -12.18 0.20 12.38
C TYR A 389 -11.64 1.62 12.46
N THR A 390 -10.69 1.82 13.36
CA THR A 390 -9.82 2.99 13.33
C THR A 390 -8.68 2.75 12.35
N PHE A 391 -8.55 3.61 11.38
CA PHE A 391 -7.47 3.56 10.40
C PHE A 391 -6.28 4.40 10.89
N TYR A 392 -5.09 3.83 10.85
CA TYR A 392 -3.86 4.48 11.27
C TYR A 392 -2.96 4.77 10.07
N ALA A 393 -2.30 5.92 10.12
CA ALA A 393 -1.17 6.21 9.25
C ALA A 393 0.11 5.63 9.85
N LEU A 394 1.01 5.11 9.01
CA LEU A 394 2.33 4.70 9.47
C LEU A 394 3.17 5.94 9.78
N PRO A 395 4.05 5.88 10.82
CA PRO A 395 4.88 7.02 11.18
C PRO A 395 5.93 7.30 10.10
N LEU A 396 6.04 8.58 9.72
CA LEU A 396 7.07 9.07 8.81
C LEU A 396 8.22 9.67 9.63
N TYR A 397 9.42 9.14 9.47
CA TYR A 397 10.65 9.64 10.06
C TYR A 397 11.84 9.18 9.22
N GLU A 398 12.97 9.88 9.32
CA GLU A 398 14.20 9.52 8.62
C GLU A 398 14.63 8.08 8.96
N GLY A 399 14.86 7.25 7.94
CA GLY A 399 15.19 5.82 8.10
C GLY A 399 14.00 4.91 8.39
N ALA A 400 12.74 5.39 8.33
CA ALA A 400 11.55 4.57 8.61
C ALA A 400 11.47 3.32 7.73
N SER A 401 11.78 3.45 6.44
CA SER A 401 11.73 2.32 5.50
C SER A 401 12.79 1.25 5.79
N GLU A 402 13.99 1.67 6.19
CA GLU A 402 15.07 0.77 6.61
C GLU A 402 14.67 0.05 7.90
N THR A 403 14.17 0.79 8.89
CA THR A 403 13.66 0.21 10.15
C THR A 403 12.56 -0.83 9.89
N GLN A 404 11.64 -0.59 8.96
CA GLN A 404 10.60 -1.55 8.59
C GLN A 404 11.22 -2.80 7.98
N LEU A 405 12.11 -2.65 7.00
CA LEU A 405 12.75 -3.77 6.32
C LEU A 405 13.60 -4.62 7.28
N ASP A 406 14.38 -3.99 8.13
CA ASP A 406 15.23 -4.65 9.12
C ASP A 406 14.37 -5.42 10.14
N PHE A 407 13.28 -4.80 10.61
CA PHE A 407 12.35 -5.47 11.51
C PHE A 407 11.73 -6.72 10.88
N GLU A 408 11.27 -6.64 9.62
CA GLU A 408 10.74 -7.78 8.86
C GLU A 408 11.75 -8.92 8.79
N GLN A 409 12.98 -8.63 8.40
CA GLN A 409 14.04 -9.62 8.25
C GLN A 409 14.41 -10.24 9.59
N ASN A 410 14.54 -9.43 10.62
CA ASN A 410 14.92 -9.87 11.96
C ASN A 410 13.83 -10.76 12.58
N VAL A 411 12.54 -10.40 12.46
CA VAL A 411 11.44 -11.25 12.95
C VAL A 411 11.46 -12.62 12.29
N LYS A 412 11.54 -12.67 10.96
CA LYS A 412 11.62 -13.94 10.23
C LYS A 412 12.83 -14.78 10.64
N ALA A 413 14.00 -14.16 10.74
CA ALA A 413 15.25 -14.84 11.08
C ALA A 413 15.20 -15.46 12.48
N VAL A 414 14.75 -14.72 13.49
CA VAL A 414 14.70 -15.22 14.87
C VAL A 414 13.65 -16.31 15.04
N LEU A 415 12.46 -16.15 14.42
CA LEU A 415 11.40 -17.15 14.49
C LEU A 415 11.76 -18.42 13.73
N LYS A 416 12.39 -18.33 12.55
CA LYS A 416 12.86 -19.49 11.79
C LYS A 416 13.94 -20.25 12.54
N THR A 417 14.86 -19.55 13.19
CA THR A 417 15.88 -20.17 14.04
C THR A 417 15.23 -20.88 15.23
N ALA A 418 14.27 -20.26 15.89
CA ALA A 418 13.56 -20.85 17.02
C ALA A 418 12.72 -22.07 16.59
N HIS A 419 12.02 -22.02 15.45
CA HIS A 419 11.28 -23.14 14.91
C HIS A 419 12.20 -24.37 14.66
N ASN A 420 13.35 -24.16 14.02
CA ASN A 420 14.32 -25.25 13.77
C ASN A 420 14.84 -25.85 15.08
N GLN A 421 15.06 -25.04 16.11
CA GLN A 421 15.45 -25.51 17.44
C GLN A 421 14.32 -26.29 18.11
N TYR A 422 13.09 -25.82 18.02
CA TYR A 422 11.92 -26.50 18.54
C TYR A 422 11.78 -27.91 17.99
N ILE A 423 11.74 -28.05 16.68
CA ILE A 423 11.64 -29.37 16.01
C ILE A 423 12.79 -30.28 16.43
N LYS A 424 14.02 -29.77 16.50
CA LYS A 424 15.19 -30.55 16.91
C LYS A 424 15.07 -31.07 18.35
N ARG A 425 14.72 -30.20 19.30
CA ARG A 425 14.65 -30.52 20.73
C ARG A 425 13.49 -31.46 21.04
N VAL A 426 12.32 -31.24 20.45
CA VAL A 426 11.17 -32.13 20.58
C VAL A 426 11.48 -33.54 20.03
N ASN A 427 12.17 -33.65 18.89
CA ASN A 427 12.61 -34.92 18.32
C ASN A 427 13.67 -35.61 19.19
N GLN A 428 14.35 -34.91 20.08
CA GLN A 428 15.28 -35.45 21.09
C GLN A 428 14.56 -35.88 22.38
N GLY A 429 13.24 -35.70 22.45
CA GLY A 429 12.40 -36.12 23.58
C GLY A 429 12.23 -35.10 24.69
N GLU A 430 12.60 -33.83 24.44
CA GLU A 430 12.28 -32.75 25.38
C GLU A 430 10.77 -32.45 25.39
N ASP A 431 10.25 -31.95 26.50
CA ASP A 431 8.85 -31.60 26.62
C ASP A 431 8.50 -30.41 25.72
N PRO A 432 7.54 -30.58 24.76
CA PRO A 432 7.24 -29.57 23.76
C PRO A 432 6.82 -28.21 24.33
N GLU A 433 6.02 -28.21 25.41
CA GLU A 433 5.51 -26.99 26.02
C GLU A 433 6.64 -26.19 26.70
N THR A 434 7.52 -26.87 27.41
CA THR A 434 8.69 -26.25 28.04
C THR A 434 9.62 -25.65 26.98
N VAL A 435 9.91 -26.40 25.92
CA VAL A 435 10.77 -25.93 24.80
C VAL A 435 10.16 -24.71 24.11
N LEU A 436 8.86 -24.75 23.85
CA LEU A 436 8.15 -23.64 23.17
C LEU A 436 8.24 -22.35 24.00
N ASN A 437 7.90 -22.40 25.30
CA ASN A 437 7.95 -21.25 26.19
C ASN A 437 9.35 -20.63 26.27
N GLU A 438 10.39 -21.45 26.38
CA GLU A 438 11.79 -21.01 26.44
C GLU A 438 12.23 -20.34 25.12
N LEU A 439 11.83 -20.88 23.98
CA LEU A 439 12.18 -20.35 22.67
C LEU A 439 11.43 -19.05 22.33
N VAL A 440 10.21 -18.86 22.83
CA VAL A 440 9.48 -17.57 22.72
C VAL A 440 10.23 -16.45 23.41
N GLU A 441 10.71 -16.66 24.64
CA GLU A 441 11.48 -15.66 25.38
C GLU A 441 12.85 -15.38 24.75
N THR A 442 13.53 -16.46 24.32
CA THR A 442 14.84 -16.36 23.67
C THR A 442 14.74 -15.59 22.35
N SER A 443 13.73 -15.89 21.52
CA SER A 443 13.53 -15.23 20.22
C SER A 443 13.26 -13.73 20.39
N LEU A 444 12.50 -13.31 21.40
CA LEU A 444 12.32 -11.89 21.71
C LEU A 444 13.62 -11.21 22.14
N THR A 445 14.42 -11.90 22.95
CA THR A 445 15.71 -11.36 23.39
C THR A 445 16.65 -11.13 22.20
N GLU A 446 16.73 -12.08 21.28
CA GLU A 446 17.53 -11.94 20.07
C GLU A 446 16.97 -10.85 19.12
N LEU A 447 15.64 -10.74 18.96
CA LEU A 447 15.02 -9.66 18.19
C LEU A 447 15.41 -8.29 18.74
N LYS A 448 15.33 -8.08 20.06
CA LYS A 448 15.72 -6.82 20.71
C LYS A 448 17.18 -6.47 20.46
N LYS A 449 18.07 -7.46 20.51
CA LYS A 449 19.49 -7.27 20.23
C LYS A 449 19.74 -6.83 18.78
N LEU A 450 19.17 -7.54 17.79
CA LEU A 450 19.31 -7.20 16.37
C LEU A 450 18.73 -5.84 16.01
N SER A 451 17.65 -5.42 16.68
CA SER A 451 17.02 -4.11 16.47
C SER A 451 17.70 -2.94 17.19
N SER A 452 18.74 -3.21 17.99
CA SER A 452 19.52 -2.19 18.72
C SER A 452 20.90 -1.93 18.10
N GLU A 453 21.34 -2.76 17.18
CA GLU A 453 22.53 -2.62 16.35
C GLU A 453 22.27 -1.75 15.13
#